data_d51de519339772be5fd7d08eab65b7e5
#
_entry.id   d51de519339772be5fd7d08eab65b7e5
#
_cell.length_a   1.000
_cell.length_b   1.000
_cell.length_c   1.000
_cell.angle_alpha   90.00
_cell.angle_beta   90.00
_cell.angle_gamma   90.00
#
_symmetry.space_group_name_H-M   'P 1'
#
loop_
_entity.id
_entity.type
_entity.pdbx_description
1 polymer ?
#
loop_
_entity_poly.entity_id
_entity_poly.type
_entity_poly.pdbx_seq_one_letter_code
_entity_poly.pdbx_strand_id
1 'polypeptide(L)'
;MGNLATVGCRSDWFGGLYVQTTTVVTLPNGIATLTASASTAVGAVRHVNEDSFVAESPLFVVADGMGGHERGDRASQTVIRVLTDLLPEGSIPTPADVLSAITAANEGVRQLTAEDGHRLVSGTTLVGVALAQANNGATTHWMVFNVGDSRIYSWDGRLLEQLSVDHSAVQELVDAGAITHAAARVHPERNIITRAVGAEDLVDADVWLLPVAGAQSFLICSDGLTKELDDDDIAGLLAAHGGAVPTDPDAAEQPVSIADALVAAANRAGGKDNITVIVLESSIGGASLDDERTQERTFLAEHLEQTRPRA
;
A
#
# COMPACT_ATOMS: atom_id res chain seq x y z
N MET A 1 22.32 -15.51 0.12
CA MET A 1 23.06 -14.96 1.26
C MET A 1 22.04 -14.38 2.18
N GLY A 2 22.16 -14.54 3.47
CA GLY A 2 21.08 -14.65 4.42
C GLY A 2 20.09 -13.48 4.52
N ASN A 3 18.86 -13.76 4.21
CA ASN A 3 17.71 -12.97 4.65
C ASN A 3 17.55 -13.18 6.16
N LEU A 4 17.74 -12.14 6.95
CA LEU A 4 17.28 -12.10 8.34
C LEU A 4 15.85 -11.54 8.32
N ALA A 5 14.88 -12.39 7.99
CA ALA A 5 13.48 -12.05 8.22
C ALA A 5 13.14 -12.35 9.68
N THR A 6 12.88 -11.32 10.47
CA THR A 6 12.27 -11.49 11.78
C THR A 6 10.77 -11.29 11.62
N VAL A 7 10.04 -12.39 11.48
CA VAL A 7 8.57 -12.36 11.46
C VAL A 7 8.06 -12.43 12.88
N GLY A 8 7.54 -11.31 13.40
CA GLY A 8 6.77 -11.27 14.64
C GLY A 8 5.28 -11.29 14.32
N CYS A 9 4.60 -12.42 14.51
CA CYS A 9 3.15 -12.49 14.40
C CYS A 9 2.53 -12.37 15.79
N ARG A 10 1.65 -11.39 16.03
CA ARG A 10 0.84 -11.26 17.25
C ARG A 10 -0.61 -10.94 16.88
N SER A 11 -1.56 -11.56 17.58
CA SER A 11 -2.95 -11.12 17.59
C SER A 11 -3.14 -10.15 18.76
N ASP A 12 -3.71 -8.97 18.49
CA ASP A 12 -4.05 -7.99 19.50
C ASP A 12 -5.48 -8.17 20.05
N TRP A 13 -5.88 -7.33 21.02
CA TRP A 13 -7.21 -7.33 21.66
C TRP A 13 -8.37 -7.08 20.70
N PHE A 14 -8.10 -6.64 19.45
CA PHE A 14 -9.10 -6.34 18.43
C PHE A 14 -9.11 -7.37 17.28
N GLY A 15 -8.39 -8.49 17.42
CA GLY A 15 -8.34 -9.55 16.40
C GLY A 15 -7.51 -9.18 15.16
N GLY A 16 -6.62 -8.20 15.28
CA GLY A 16 -5.72 -7.75 14.21
C GLY A 16 -4.50 -8.65 14.04
N LEU A 17 -3.95 -8.69 12.83
CA LEU A 17 -2.68 -9.31 12.50
C LEU A 17 -1.63 -8.23 12.31
N TYR A 18 -0.49 -8.40 12.99
CA TYR A 18 0.68 -7.55 12.86
C TYR A 18 1.87 -8.33 12.31
N VAL A 19 2.60 -7.70 11.38
CA VAL A 19 3.82 -8.25 10.78
C VAL A 19 4.89 -7.16 10.74
N GLN A 20 6.13 -7.53 11.09
CA GLN A 20 7.30 -6.67 10.87
C GLN A 20 8.38 -7.48 10.16
N THR A 21 8.91 -6.95 9.06
CA THR A 21 9.96 -7.57 8.27
C THR A 21 11.12 -6.61 8.10
N THR A 22 12.34 -7.16 8.04
CA THR A 22 13.53 -6.41 7.63
C THR A 22 14.30 -7.26 6.64
N THR A 23 14.47 -6.74 5.43
CA THR A 23 15.15 -7.43 4.33
C THR A 23 16.31 -6.58 3.84
N VAL A 24 17.45 -7.24 3.57
CA VAL A 24 18.61 -6.59 2.97
C VAL A 24 18.70 -7.04 1.51
N VAL A 25 18.68 -6.08 0.59
CA VAL A 25 18.67 -6.31 -0.85
C VAL A 25 19.93 -5.72 -1.48
N THR A 26 20.63 -6.51 -2.30
CA THR A 26 21.75 -6.01 -3.10
C THR A 26 21.22 -5.41 -4.38
N LEU A 27 21.47 -4.13 -4.58
CA LEU A 27 21.09 -3.36 -5.75
C LEU A 27 22.33 -3.01 -6.60
N PRO A 28 22.17 -2.63 -7.87
CA PRO A 28 23.28 -2.19 -8.72
C PRO A 28 24.05 -0.98 -8.13
N ASN A 29 23.36 -0.11 -7.39
CA ASN A 29 23.91 1.12 -6.81
C ASN A 29 24.27 0.99 -5.31
N GLY A 30 24.15 -0.19 -4.69
CA GLY A 30 24.50 -0.39 -3.29
C GLY A 30 23.69 -1.47 -2.58
N ILE A 31 23.64 -1.39 -1.27
CA ILE A 31 22.87 -2.30 -0.45
C ILE A 31 21.72 -1.51 0.19
N ALA A 32 20.50 -1.92 -0.10
CA ALA A 32 19.31 -1.36 0.51
C ALA A 32 18.87 -2.21 1.71
N THR A 33 18.51 -1.53 2.81
CA THR A 33 17.78 -2.14 3.92
C THR A 33 16.32 -1.70 3.83
N LEU A 34 15.42 -2.66 3.77
CA LEU A 34 13.98 -2.46 3.69
C LEU A 34 13.37 -2.92 5.01
N THR A 35 12.70 -2.02 5.71
CA THR A 35 11.95 -2.34 6.93
C THR A 35 10.49 -2.06 6.68
N ALA A 36 9.64 -3.07 6.82
CA ALA A 36 8.20 -2.91 6.70
C ALA A 36 7.51 -3.29 8.01
N SER A 37 6.55 -2.48 8.41
CA SER A 37 5.57 -2.82 9.44
C SER A 37 4.19 -2.82 8.80
N ALA A 38 3.41 -3.87 9.06
CA ALA A 38 2.07 -4.00 8.55
C ALA A 38 1.11 -4.39 9.67
N SER A 39 -0.10 -3.83 9.62
CA SER A 39 -1.16 -4.16 10.57
C SER A 39 -2.50 -4.14 9.85
N THR A 40 -3.38 -5.09 10.20
CA THR A 40 -4.75 -5.16 9.68
C THR A 40 -5.73 -5.43 10.81
N ALA A 41 -6.92 -4.85 10.74
CA ALA A 41 -7.99 -5.06 11.70
C ALA A 41 -9.36 -5.11 11.01
N VAL A 42 -10.28 -5.88 11.59
CA VAL A 42 -11.67 -5.96 11.12
C VAL A 42 -12.40 -4.62 11.24
N GLY A 43 -11.95 -3.73 12.14
CA GLY A 43 -12.69 -2.53 12.52
C GLY A 43 -13.70 -2.80 13.62
N ALA A 44 -14.46 -1.75 14.00
CA ALA A 44 -15.44 -1.82 15.08
C ALA A 44 -16.84 -2.24 14.60
N VAL A 45 -17.12 -2.19 13.29
CA VAL A 45 -18.47 -2.36 12.72
C VAL A 45 -18.57 -3.61 11.85
N ARG A 46 -17.53 -3.97 11.12
CA ARG A 46 -17.50 -5.15 10.25
C ARG A 46 -17.38 -6.43 11.08
N HIS A 47 -17.74 -7.56 10.52
CA HIS A 47 -17.64 -8.89 11.15
C HIS A 47 -16.55 -9.78 10.52
N VAL A 48 -16.16 -9.45 9.30
CA VAL A 48 -15.15 -10.16 8.51
C VAL A 48 -14.13 -9.14 8.03
N ASN A 49 -12.87 -9.53 7.99
CA ASN A 49 -11.84 -8.75 7.33
C ASN A 49 -11.74 -9.22 5.87
N GLU A 50 -12.14 -8.37 4.95
CA GLU A 50 -12.07 -8.61 3.51
C GLU A 50 -10.77 -8.03 2.91
N ASP A 51 -9.97 -7.29 3.70
CA ASP A 51 -8.64 -6.83 3.30
C ASP A 51 -7.63 -7.97 3.33
N SER A 52 -6.66 -7.90 2.41
CA SER A 52 -5.47 -8.75 2.39
C SER A 52 -4.24 -7.94 2.06
N PHE A 53 -3.07 -8.38 2.52
CA PHE A 53 -1.82 -7.69 2.25
C PHE A 53 -0.62 -8.63 2.11
N VAL A 54 0.46 -8.13 1.50
CA VAL A 54 1.80 -8.69 1.58
C VAL A 54 2.79 -7.55 1.91
N ALA A 55 3.69 -7.78 2.86
CA ALA A 55 4.67 -6.81 3.34
C ALA A 55 6.07 -7.43 3.36
N GLU A 56 6.51 -7.94 2.20
CA GLU A 56 7.76 -8.67 2.04
C GLU A 56 8.36 -8.40 0.66
N SER A 57 9.69 -8.14 0.62
CA SER A 57 10.37 -7.87 -0.65
C SER A 57 10.22 -9.03 -1.64
N PRO A 58 9.90 -8.76 -2.91
CA PRO A 58 9.90 -7.45 -3.55
C PRO A 58 8.57 -6.68 -3.47
N LEU A 59 7.54 -7.19 -2.78
CA LEU A 59 6.17 -6.69 -2.82
C LEU A 59 5.72 -6.11 -1.47
N PHE A 60 5.08 -4.95 -1.53
CA PHE A 60 4.39 -4.30 -0.41
C PHE A 60 3.04 -3.82 -0.94
N VAL A 61 1.98 -4.57 -0.63
CA VAL A 61 0.69 -4.47 -1.33
C VAL A 61 -0.45 -4.60 -0.35
N VAL A 62 -1.49 -3.78 -0.53
CA VAL A 62 -2.80 -3.89 0.12
C VAL A 62 -3.85 -4.12 -0.95
N ALA A 63 -4.79 -5.00 -0.65
CA ALA A 63 -5.96 -5.34 -1.46
C ALA A 63 -7.20 -5.31 -0.57
N ASP A 64 -8.12 -4.38 -0.82
CA ASP A 64 -9.38 -4.21 -0.11
C ASP A 64 -10.49 -4.91 -0.91
N GLY A 65 -11.02 -5.97 -0.32
CA GLY A 65 -11.98 -6.84 -0.98
C GLY A 65 -13.41 -6.33 -0.91
N MET A 66 -14.12 -6.39 -2.05
CA MET A 66 -15.51 -5.97 -2.16
C MET A 66 -16.39 -7.06 -2.80
N GLY A 67 -17.68 -7.08 -2.45
CA GLY A 67 -18.64 -8.01 -3.06
C GLY A 67 -19.66 -8.63 -2.09
N GLY A 68 -19.56 -8.34 -0.81
CA GLY A 68 -20.44 -8.83 0.27
C GLY A 68 -20.37 -10.35 0.50
N HIS A 69 -20.46 -10.78 1.78
CA HIS A 69 -20.54 -12.18 2.20
C HIS A 69 -19.43 -13.09 1.63
N GLU A 70 -18.27 -13.18 2.27
CA GLU A 70 -17.17 -14.14 1.97
C GLU A 70 -16.57 -14.05 0.54
N ARG A 71 -16.89 -13.00 -0.23
CA ARG A 71 -16.41 -12.87 -1.62
C ARG A 71 -15.32 -11.82 -1.76
N GLY A 72 -15.42 -10.75 -0.99
CA GLY A 72 -14.38 -9.73 -0.94
C GLY A 72 -13.07 -10.30 -0.41
N ASP A 73 -13.12 -11.09 0.68
CA ASP A 73 -11.95 -11.75 1.26
C ASP A 73 -11.31 -12.73 0.28
N ARG A 74 -12.11 -13.53 -0.46
CA ARG A 74 -11.59 -14.45 -1.49
C ARG A 74 -10.94 -13.68 -2.66
N ALA A 75 -11.50 -12.52 -3.04
CA ALA A 75 -10.95 -11.70 -4.11
C ALA A 75 -9.60 -11.11 -3.70
N SER A 76 -9.52 -10.45 -2.55
CA SER A 76 -8.28 -9.86 -2.03
C SER A 76 -7.20 -10.93 -1.79
N GLN A 77 -7.55 -12.08 -1.16
CA GLN A 77 -6.63 -13.20 -0.96
C GLN A 77 -6.13 -13.80 -2.28
N THR A 78 -7.00 -13.88 -3.31
CA THR A 78 -6.59 -14.39 -4.63
C THR A 78 -5.56 -13.47 -5.27
N VAL A 79 -5.76 -12.15 -5.19
CA VAL A 79 -4.79 -11.18 -5.70
C VAL A 79 -3.44 -11.34 -5.01
N ILE A 80 -3.43 -11.34 -3.67
CA ILE A 80 -2.17 -11.48 -2.91
C ILE A 80 -1.47 -12.80 -3.25
N ARG A 81 -2.20 -13.93 -3.28
CA ARG A 81 -1.65 -15.23 -3.63
C ARG A 81 -1.04 -15.25 -5.04
N VAL A 82 -1.75 -14.74 -6.06
CA VAL A 82 -1.24 -14.74 -7.43
C VAL A 82 0.02 -13.87 -7.57
N LEU A 83 0.02 -12.70 -6.92
CA LEU A 83 1.20 -11.82 -6.94
C LEU A 83 2.40 -12.49 -6.27
N THR A 84 2.23 -13.11 -5.10
CA THR A 84 3.33 -13.78 -4.39
C THR A 84 3.82 -15.04 -5.11
N ASP A 85 2.93 -15.79 -5.77
CA ASP A 85 3.32 -16.96 -6.56
C ASP A 85 4.15 -16.59 -7.80
N LEU A 86 3.82 -15.48 -8.47
CA LEU A 86 4.49 -15.05 -9.71
C LEU A 86 5.70 -14.14 -9.45
N LEU A 87 5.75 -13.47 -8.31
CA LEU A 87 6.80 -12.54 -7.91
C LEU A 87 7.37 -12.96 -6.55
N PRO A 88 8.07 -14.12 -6.48
CA PRO A 88 8.46 -14.71 -5.21
C PRO A 88 9.51 -13.87 -4.47
N GLU A 89 9.55 -14.04 -3.15
CA GLU A 89 10.57 -13.47 -2.26
C GLU A 89 12.00 -13.74 -2.78
N GLY A 90 12.85 -12.71 -2.62
CA GLY A 90 14.26 -12.79 -3.06
C GLY A 90 14.48 -12.58 -4.56
N SER A 91 13.42 -12.41 -5.36
CA SER A 91 13.53 -11.95 -6.76
C SER A 91 13.44 -10.42 -6.82
N ILE A 92 13.94 -9.84 -7.93
CA ILE A 92 13.64 -8.45 -8.30
C ILE A 92 13.04 -8.51 -9.70
N PRO A 93 11.69 -8.46 -9.82
CA PRO A 93 11.00 -8.57 -11.09
C PRO A 93 11.27 -7.36 -12.00
N THR A 94 10.96 -7.50 -13.28
CA THR A 94 10.85 -6.35 -14.19
C THR A 94 9.46 -5.70 -14.05
N PRO A 95 9.29 -4.44 -14.48
CA PRO A 95 7.95 -3.82 -14.53
C PRO A 95 6.94 -4.64 -15.36
N ALA A 96 7.41 -5.32 -16.42
CA ALA A 96 6.57 -6.18 -17.24
C ALA A 96 6.09 -7.43 -16.48
N ASP A 97 6.94 -8.01 -15.62
CA ASP A 97 6.57 -9.15 -14.78
C ASP A 97 5.49 -8.74 -13.77
N VAL A 98 5.62 -7.54 -13.16
CA VAL A 98 4.61 -7.00 -12.23
C VAL A 98 3.27 -6.78 -12.93
N LEU A 99 3.26 -6.16 -14.12
CA LEU A 99 2.04 -5.95 -14.90
C LEU A 99 1.40 -7.29 -15.33
N SER A 100 2.23 -8.27 -15.70
CA SER A 100 1.74 -9.62 -16.04
C SER A 100 1.11 -10.31 -14.82
N ALA A 101 1.69 -10.14 -13.64
CA ALA A 101 1.14 -10.68 -12.40
C ALA A 101 -0.19 -10.00 -12.02
N ILE A 102 -0.31 -8.67 -12.19
CA ILE A 102 -1.56 -7.93 -12.00
C ILE A 102 -2.65 -8.43 -12.96
N THR A 103 -2.31 -8.65 -14.23
CA THR A 103 -3.23 -9.21 -15.23
C THR A 103 -3.68 -10.62 -14.85
N ALA A 104 -2.76 -11.47 -14.40
CA ALA A 104 -3.08 -12.82 -13.94
C ALA A 104 -3.96 -12.81 -12.66
N ALA A 105 -3.72 -11.87 -11.75
CA ALA A 105 -4.55 -11.68 -10.56
C ALA A 105 -5.98 -11.26 -10.93
N ASN A 106 -6.14 -10.36 -11.91
CA ASN A 106 -7.45 -9.97 -12.43
C ASN A 106 -8.22 -11.18 -12.97
N GLU A 107 -7.60 -12.00 -13.79
CA GLU A 107 -8.22 -13.22 -14.32
C GLU A 107 -8.56 -14.21 -13.20
N GLY A 108 -7.70 -14.36 -12.19
CA GLY A 108 -7.96 -15.21 -11.03
C GLY A 108 -9.22 -14.79 -10.25
N VAL A 109 -9.42 -13.49 -10.03
CA VAL A 109 -10.64 -12.97 -9.38
C VAL A 109 -11.88 -13.15 -10.25
N ARG A 110 -11.78 -12.94 -11.57
CA ARG A 110 -12.88 -13.16 -12.51
C ARG A 110 -13.34 -14.61 -12.54
N GLN A 111 -12.42 -15.57 -12.43
CA GLN A 111 -12.74 -16.99 -12.35
C GLN A 111 -13.58 -17.32 -11.11
N LEU A 112 -13.32 -16.70 -9.95
CA LEU A 112 -14.15 -16.85 -8.76
C LEU A 112 -15.61 -16.42 -9.04
N THR A 113 -15.80 -15.30 -9.73
CA THR A 113 -17.14 -14.80 -10.11
C THR A 113 -17.85 -15.75 -11.06
N ALA A 114 -17.13 -16.35 -12.01
CA ALA A 114 -17.69 -17.33 -12.95
C ALA A 114 -18.14 -18.62 -12.27
N GLU A 115 -17.35 -19.16 -11.33
CA GLU A 115 -17.67 -20.35 -10.54
C GLU A 115 -18.94 -20.16 -9.70
N ASP A 116 -19.15 -18.96 -9.17
CA ASP A 116 -20.32 -18.61 -8.36
C ASP A 116 -21.60 -18.28 -9.18
N GLY A 117 -21.58 -18.53 -10.50
CA GLY A 117 -22.74 -18.42 -11.38
C GLY A 117 -23.11 -16.99 -11.80
N HIS A 118 -22.17 -16.07 -11.88
CA HIS A 118 -22.28 -14.68 -12.40
C HIS A 118 -23.34 -13.78 -11.73
N ARG A 119 -23.84 -14.14 -10.56
CA ARG A 119 -24.94 -13.39 -9.92
C ARG A 119 -24.49 -12.18 -9.11
N LEU A 120 -23.22 -12.12 -8.71
CA LEU A 120 -22.64 -11.02 -7.95
C LEU A 120 -21.18 -10.83 -8.36
N VAL A 121 -20.80 -9.61 -8.61
CA VAL A 121 -19.41 -9.25 -8.95
C VAL A 121 -18.57 -9.32 -7.67
N SER A 122 -17.52 -10.13 -7.70
CA SER A 122 -16.46 -10.14 -6.72
C SER A 122 -15.32 -9.27 -7.25
N GLY A 123 -14.76 -8.42 -6.44
CA GLY A 123 -13.66 -7.55 -6.85
C GLY A 123 -12.81 -7.15 -5.67
N THR A 124 -11.70 -6.50 -5.93
CA THR A 124 -10.84 -5.93 -4.91
C THR A 124 -10.09 -4.72 -5.45
N THR A 125 -9.72 -3.81 -4.58
CA THR A 125 -8.69 -2.82 -4.92
C THR A 125 -7.33 -3.50 -5.00
N LEU A 126 -6.35 -2.78 -5.51
CA LEU A 126 -4.95 -3.20 -5.51
C LEU A 126 -4.08 -1.95 -5.47
N VAL A 127 -3.35 -1.74 -4.39
CA VAL A 127 -2.41 -0.64 -4.28
C VAL A 127 -1.10 -1.13 -3.67
N GLY A 128 0.02 -0.63 -4.16
CA GLY A 128 1.30 -1.02 -3.57
C GLY A 128 2.52 -0.52 -4.31
N VAL A 129 3.66 -0.97 -3.80
CA VAL A 129 4.96 -0.80 -4.42
C VAL A 129 5.63 -2.15 -4.60
N ALA A 130 6.34 -2.29 -5.72
CA ALA A 130 7.26 -3.39 -5.97
C ALA A 130 8.67 -2.86 -6.23
N LEU A 131 9.66 -3.53 -5.67
CA LEU A 131 11.04 -3.31 -6.08
C LEU A 131 11.25 -3.96 -7.45
N ALA A 132 11.49 -3.17 -8.49
CA ALA A 132 11.56 -3.64 -9.86
C ALA A 132 12.87 -3.23 -10.54
N GLN A 133 13.45 -4.13 -11.34
CA GLN A 133 14.66 -3.86 -12.12
C GLN A 133 14.31 -3.47 -13.56
N ALA A 134 15.00 -2.46 -14.06
CA ALA A 134 14.90 -2.00 -15.43
C ALA A 134 16.25 -2.05 -16.15
N ASN A 135 16.26 -1.81 -17.45
CA ASN A 135 17.47 -1.76 -18.27
C ASN A 135 18.36 -3.01 -18.13
N ASN A 136 17.75 -4.21 -18.21
CA ASN A 136 18.44 -5.49 -18.04
C ASN A 136 19.19 -5.62 -16.69
N GLY A 137 18.60 -5.09 -15.62
CA GLY A 137 19.17 -5.14 -14.28
C GLY A 137 20.17 -4.02 -13.96
N ALA A 138 20.35 -3.05 -14.86
CA ALA A 138 21.27 -1.94 -14.62
C ALA A 138 20.74 -0.90 -13.61
N THR A 139 19.41 -0.78 -13.49
CA THR A 139 18.77 0.16 -12.58
C THR A 139 17.63 -0.52 -11.82
N THR A 140 17.40 -0.07 -10.58
CA THR A 140 16.28 -0.53 -9.77
C THR A 140 15.37 0.65 -9.44
N HIS A 141 14.07 0.41 -9.47
CA HIS A 141 13.03 1.41 -9.23
C HIS A 141 12.00 0.86 -8.24
N TRP A 142 11.36 1.74 -7.51
CA TRP A 142 10.06 1.46 -6.93
C TRP A 142 9.00 1.59 -8.03
N MET A 143 8.35 0.50 -8.34
CA MET A 143 7.17 0.51 -9.19
C MET A 143 5.94 0.66 -8.31
N VAL A 144 5.36 1.84 -8.31
CA VAL A 144 4.09 2.14 -7.64
C VAL A 144 2.96 1.77 -8.58
N PHE A 145 1.90 1.15 -8.07
CA PHE A 145 0.73 0.81 -8.86
C PHE A 145 -0.56 0.94 -8.04
N ASN A 146 -1.66 1.29 -8.74
CA ASN A 146 -2.97 1.47 -8.12
C ASN A 146 -4.11 1.01 -9.02
N VAL A 147 -5.09 0.31 -8.43
CA VAL A 147 -6.43 0.03 -8.96
C VAL A 147 -7.42 0.18 -7.81
N GLY A 148 -8.29 1.16 -7.84
CA GLY A 148 -9.28 1.41 -6.79
C GLY A 148 -8.99 2.68 -5.99
N ASP A 149 -9.55 2.76 -4.79
CA ASP A 149 -9.50 3.92 -3.88
C ASP A 149 -8.69 3.66 -2.59
N SER A 150 -8.01 2.52 -2.50
CA SER A 150 -6.91 2.32 -1.58
C SER A 150 -5.73 3.20 -1.99
N ARG A 151 -4.93 3.65 -1.03
CA ARG A 151 -3.96 4.73 -1.28
C ARG A 151 -2.53 4.35 -0.94
N ILE A 152 -1.61 4.99 -1.66
CA ILE A 152 -0.20 5.04 -1.31
C ILE A 152 0.27 6.48 -1.20
N TYR A 153 1.08 6.73 -0.17
CA TYR A 153 1.71 8.02 0.11
C TYR A 153 3.22 7.86 0.20
N SER A 154 3.93 8.92 -0.16
CA SER A 154 5.31 9.12 0.26
C SER A 154 5.37 9.94 1.56
N TRP A 155 6.36 9.65 2.41
CA TRP A 155 6.62 10.36 3.64
C TRP A 155 8.09 10.76 3.73
N ASP A 156 8.40 12.05 3.83
CA ASP A 156 9.77 12.58 3.90
C ASP A 156 10.21 12.99 5.32
N GLY A 157 9.41 12.61 6.34
CA GLY A 157 9.60 13.03 7.73
C GLY A 157 8.88 14.32 8.10
N ARG A 158 8.21 14.99 7.13
CA ARG A 158 7.49 16.26 7.34
C ARG A 158 6.23 16.39 6.48
N LEU A 159 6.31 15.96 5.24
CA LEU A 159 5.24 16.04 4.26
C LEU A 159 4.76 14.63 3.92
N LEU A 160 3.46 14.42 4.05
CA LEU A 160 2.75 13.27 3.55
C LEU A 160 2.14 13.64 2.19
N GLU A 161 2.56 12.96 1.12
CA GLU A 161 2.09 13.24 -0.23
C GLU A 161 1.46 11.99 -0.83
N GLN A 162 0.18 12.09 -1.23
CA GLN A 162 -0.51 10.99 -1.91
C GLN A 162 0.08 10.80 -3.30
N LEU A 163 0.59 9.60 -3.58
CA LEU A 163 1.16 9.22 -4.88
C LEU A 163 0.10 8.66 -5.83
N SER A 164 -0.87 7.90 -5.31
CA SER A 164 -1.97 7.35 -6.10
C SER A 164 -3.08 8.38 -6.35
N VAL A 165 -3.88 8.14 -7.38
CA VAL A 165 -5.14 8.86 -7.62
C VAL A 165 -6.27 7.87 -7.41
N ASP A 166 -7.27 8.22 -6.60
CA ASP A 166 -8.38 7.32 -6.30
C ASP A 166 -9.23 7.07 -7.56
N HIS A 167 -9.51 5.82 -7.87
CA HIS A 167 -10.49 5.46 -8.90
C HIS A 167 -11.89 5.44 -8.27
N SER A 168 -12.45 6.61 -8.05
CA SER A 168 -13.76 6.79 -7.44
C SER A 168 -14.60 7.86 -8.15
N ALA A 169 -15.92 7.71 -8.09
CA ALA A 169 -16.84 8.68 -8.71
C ALA A 169 -16.63 10.10 -8.18
N VAL A 170 -16.28 10.25 -6.92
CA VAL A 170 -16.03 11.57 -6.34
C VAL A 170 -14.71 12.17 -6.79
N GLN A 171 -13.68 11.37 -7.03
CA GLN A 171 -12.41 11.85 -7.59
C GLN A 171 -12.63 12.35 -9.04
N GLU A 172 -13.40 11.64 -9.85
CA GLU A 172 -13.74 12.10 -11.21
C GLU A 172 -14.48 13.45 -11.18
N LEU A 173 -15.38 13.67 -10.20
CA LEU A 173 -16.04 14.96 -10.00
C LEU A 173 -15.07 16.07 -9.55
N VAL A 174 -14.08 15.75 -8.75
CA VAL A 174 -13.02 16.69 -8.33
C VAL A 174 -12.16 17.08 -9.52
N ASP A 175 -11.71 16.09 -10.30
CA ASP A 175 -10.86 16.31 -11.49
C ASP A 175 -11.57 17.12 -12.57
N ALA A 176 -12.90 16.93 -12.73
CA ALA A 176 -13.74 17.74 -13.58
C ALA A 176 -14.01 19.16 -13.02
N GLY A 177 -13.54 19.48 -11.80
CA GLY A 177 -13.81 20.75 -11.13
C GLY A 177 -15.27 20.94 -10.70
N ALA A 178 -16.08 19.86 -10.68
CA ALA A 178 -17.48 19.89 -10.29
C ALA A 178 -17.68 20.03 -8.77
N ILE A 179 -16.78 19.44 -7.98
CA ILE A 179 -16.77 19.53 -6.52
C ILE A 179 -15.35 19.77 -6.01
N THR A 180 -15.23 20.24 -4.76
CA THR A 180 -13.93 20.35 -4.07
C THR A 180 -13.58 19.03 -3.37
N HIS A 181 -12.29 18.81 -3.04
CA HIS A 181 -11.87 17.68 -2.19
C HIS A 181 -12.63 17.62 -0.86
N ALA A 182 -12.88 18.77 -0.23
CA ALA A 182 -13.68 18.81 1.00
C ALA A 182 -15.14 18.34 0.80
N ALA A 183 -15.75 18.68 -0.35
CA ALA A 183 -17.09 18.22 -0.67
C ALA A 183 -17.12 16.70 -1.01
N ALA A 184 -16.07 16.18 -1.63
CA ALA A 184 -15.94 14.75 -1.96
C ALA A 184 -16.01 13.86 -0.70
N ARG A 185 -15.40 14.27 0.41
CA ARG A 185 -15.38 13.53 1.68
C ARG A 185 -16.76 13.23 2.27
N VAL A 186 -17.77 14.09 2.01
CA VAL A 186 -19.12 13.97 2.53
C VAL A 186 -20.15 13.66 1.43
N HIS A 187 -19.69 13.42 0.20
CA HIS A 187 -20.57 13.18 -0.94
C HIS A 187 -21.30 11.84 -0.79
N PRO A 188 -22.60 11.74 -1.22
CA PRO A 188 -23.33 10.47 -1.18
C PRO A 188 -22.63 9.32 -1.93
N GLU A 189 -21.96 9.62 -3.03
CA GLU A 189 -21.26 8.65 -3.90
C GLU A 189 -19.79 8.45 -3.56
N ARG A 190 -19.32 8.89 -2.38
CA ARG A 190 -17.91 8.79 -1.97
C ARG A 190 -17.36 7.37 -1.89
N ASN A 191 -18.24 6.36 -1.79
CA ASN A 191 -17.85 4.95 -1.72
C ASN A 191 -18.05 4.21 -3.06
N ILE A 192 -18.28 4.94 -4.18
CA ILE A 192 -18.41 4.33 -5.49
C ILE A 192 -17.03 4.28 -6.14
N ILE A 193 -16.51 3.07 -6.30
CA ILE A 193 -15.26 2.79 -6.98
C ILE A 193 -15.53 2.63 -8.47
N THR A 194 -14.69 3.23 -9.33
CA THR A 194 -14.83 3.20 -10.80
C THR A 194 -13.90 2.19 -11.46
N ARG A 195 -12.86 1.69 -10.76
CA ARG A 195 -11.98 0.61 -11.23
C ARG A 195 -11.68 -0.38 -10.11
N ALA A 196 -11.74 -1.68 -10.42
CA ALA A 196 -11.42 -2.76 -9.49
C ALA A 196 -10.83 -3.95 -10.22
N VAL A 197 -9.95 -4.69 -9.53
CA VAL A 197 -9.45 -5.99 -9.99
C VAL A 197 -10.60 -6.99 -9.97
N GLY A 198 -10.79 -7.71 -11.07
CA GLY A 198 -11.87 -8.68 -11.23
C GLY A 198 -13.17 -8.12 -11.81
N ALA A 199 -13.31 -6.77 -11.95
CA ALA A 199 -14.54 -6.15 -12.45
C ALA A 199 -14.69 -6.27 -13.96
N GLU A 200 -13.60 -6.15 -14.70
CA GLU A 200 -13.58 -6.14 -16.16
C GLU A 200 -12.59 -7.16 -16.74
N ASP A 201 -12.70 -7.43 -18.05
CA ASP A 201 -11.81 -8.36 -18.76
C ASP A 201 -10.33 -7.93 -18.70
N LEU A 202 -10.09 -6.65 -18.77
CA LEU A 202 -8.76 -6.05 -18.64
C LEU A 202 -8.73 -5.12 -17.44
N VAL A 203 -7.70 -5.26 -16.63
CA VAL A 203 -7.44 -4.34 -15.52
C VAL A 203 -6.55 -3.20 -16.03
N ASP A 204 -7.00 -1.97 -15.82
CA ASP A 204 -6.24 -0.75 -16.14
C ASP A 204 -5.64 -0.21 -14.83
N ALA A 205 -4.40 -0.61 -14.56
CA ALA A 205 -3.66 -0.17 -13.39
C ALA A 205 -2.86 1.10 -13.70
N ASP A 206 -2.99 2.11 -12.87
CA ASP A 206 -2.09 3.27 -12.90
C ASP A 206 -0.73 2.85 -12.37
N VAL A 207 0.35 3.27 -13.04
CA VAL A 207 1.72 2.84 -12.73
C VAL A 207 2.70 4.00 -12.82
N TRP A 208 3.58 4.09 -11.82
CA TRP A 208 4.69 5.04 -11.77
C TRP A 208 6.00 4.32 -11.43
N LEU A 209 7.11 4.80 -11.96
CA LEU A 209 8.44 4.34 -11.60
C LEU A 209 9.18 5.46 -10.88
N LEU A 210 9.58 5.20 -9.64
CA LEU A 210 10.37 6.11 -8.82
C LEU A 210 11.78 5.53 -8.64
N PRO A 211 12.84 6.34 -8.68
CA PRO A 211 14.19 5.84 -8.42
C PRO A 211 14.29 5.31 -6.99
N VAL A 212 15.06 4.24 -6.80
CA VAL A 212 15.46 3.79 -5.47
C VAL A 212 16.70 4.57 -5.08
N ALA A 213 16.57 5.50 -4.14
CA ALA A 213 17.64 6.42 -3.71
C ALA A 213 17.49 6.77 -2.23
N GLY A 214 18.60 6.96 -1.54
CA GLY A 214 18.65 7.50 -0.19
C GLY A 214 17.79 6.78 0.84
N ALA A 215 17.11 7.57 1.67
CA ALA A 215 16.09 7.12 2.61
C ALA A 215 14.71 7.48 2.07
N GLN A 216 13.86 6.48 1.85
CA GLN A 216 12.50 6.65 1.32
C GLN A 216 11.51 5.95 2.24
N SER A 217 10.33 6.53 2.41
CA SER A 217 9.27 5.95 3.22
C SER A 217 7.94 6.03 2.49
N PHE A 218 7.20 4.90 2.51
CA PHE A 218 5.89 4.78 1.90
C PHE A 218 4.86 4.31 2.93
N LEU A 219 3.68 4.92 2.88
CA LEU A 219 2.49 4.44 3.57
C LEU A 219 1.52 3.89 2.53
N ILE A 220 1.11 2.65 2.70
CA ILE A 220 0.15 1.95 1.83
C ILE A 220 -1.03 1.53 2.69
N CYS A 221 -2.27 1.86 2.29
CA CYS A 221 -3.42 1.57 3.13
C CYS A 221 -4.70 1.31 2.34
N SER A 222 -5.62 0.55 2.95
CA SER A 222 -7.02 0.50 2.51
C SER A 222 -7.75 1.79 2.89
N ASP A 223 -8.91 2.01 2.31
CA ASP A 223 -9.74 3.20 2.51
C ASP A 223 -10.25 3.35 3.95
N GLY A 224 -10.28 2.23 4.72
CA GLY A 224 -10.64 2.25 6.14
C GLY A 224 -9.73 3.11 7.01
N LEU A 225 -8.47 3.35 6.61
CA LEU A 225 -7.62 4.33 7.29
C LEU A 225 -8.07 5.76 6.96
N THR A 226 -8.21 6.09 5.69
CA THR A 226 -8.44 7.46 5.19
C THR A 226 -9.87 7.92 5.30
N LYS A 227 -10.81 7.01 5.53
CA LYS A 227 -12.20 7.32 5.91
C LYS A 227 -12.31 7.82 7.35
N GLU A 228 -11.42 7.40 8.24
CA GLU A 228 -11.46 7.73 9.66
C GLU A 228 -10.44 8.79 10.07
N LEU A 229 -9.27 8.87 9.40
CA LEU A 229 -8.21 9.84 9.67
C LEU A 229 -7.98 10.72 8.44
N ASP A 230 -7.74 12.01 8.65
CA ASP A 230 -7.28 12.85 7.56
C ASP A 230 -5.74 12.82 7.41
N ASP A 231 -5.23 13.42 6.32
CA ASP A 231 -3.80 13.37 6.00
C ASP A 231 -2.95 14.08 7.09
N ASP A 232 -3.49 15.11 7.76
CA ASP A 232 -2.81 15.80 8.86
C ASP A 232 -2.71 14.91 10.11
N ASP A 233 -3.77 14.15 10.43
CA ASP A 233 -3.78 13.18 11.52
C ASP A 233 -2.76 12.06 11.26
N ILE A 234 -2.75 11.52 10.03
CA ILE A 234 -1.80 10.47 9.60
C ILE A 234 -0.36 11.00 9.68
N ALA A 235 -0.08 12.19 9.14
CA ALA A 235 1.23 12.82 9.19
C ALA A 235 1.71 13.06 10.63
N GLY A 236 0.79 13.50 11.50
CA GLY A 236 1.07 13.68 12.93
C GLY A 236 1.50 12.39 13.63
N LEU A 237 0.84 11.27 13.33
CA LEU A 237 1.19 9.94 13.86
C LEU A 237 2.54 9.45 13.32
N LEU A 238 2.79 9.60 12.03
CA LEU A 238 4.08 9.26 11.40
C LEU A 238 5.23 10.06 12.02
N ALA A 239 5.05 11.37 12.20
CA ALA A 239 6.05 12.24 12.82
C ALA A 239 6.35 11.87 14.28
N ALA A 240 5.32 11.52 15.04
CA ALA A 240 5.45 11.13 16.45
C ALA A 240 6.25 9.82 16.62
N HIS A 241 6.14 8.89 15.68
CA HIS A 241 6.85 7.60 15.73
C HIS A 241 8.25 7.65 15.15
N GLY A 242 8.53 8.52 14.18
CA GLY A 242 9.87 8.68 13.59
C GLY A 242 10.95 9.21 14.54
N GLY A 243 10.57 9.65 15.76
CA GLY A 243 11.49 10.13 16.81
C GLY A 243 11.69 9.18 18.00
N ALA A 244 10.97 8.08 18.06
CA ALA A 244 10.98 7.21 19.24
C ALA A 244 11.92 6.01 19.03
N VAL A 245 13.21 6.18 19.36
CA VAL A 245 14.03 5.05 19.78
C VAL A 245 13.60 4.73 21.22
N PRO A 246 13.08 3.53 21.52
CA PRO A 246 12.77 3.15 22.91
C PRO A 246 14.05 3.18 23.74
N THR A 247 14.11 4.06 24.74
CA THR A 247 15.29 4.23 25.59
C THR A 247 15.27 3.32 26.83
N ASP A 248 14.22 2.53 27.01
CA ASP A 248 14.09 1.64 28.16
C ASP A 248 14.05 0.16 27.73
N PRO A 249 15.15 -0.60 27.92
CA PRO A 249 15.19 -2.04 27.62
C PRO A 249 14.34 -2.90 28.57
N ASP A 250 13.87 -2.35 29.70
CA ASP A 250 13.05 -3.04 30.68
C ASP A 250 11.55 -2.70 30.58
N ALA A 251 11.14 -1.87 29.62
CA ALA A 251 9.72 -1.61 29.37
C ALA A 251 9.04 -2.91 28.92
N ALA A 252 8.13 -3.42 29.76
CA ALA A 252 7.42 -4.69 29.56
C ALA A 252 6.44 -4.65 28.36
N GLU A 253 6.25 -3.49 27.75
CA GLU A 253 5.46 -3.30 26.51
C GLU A 253 6.44 -3.06 25.35
N GLN A 254 6.47 -3.98 24.40
CA GLN A 254 7.20 -3.76 23.16
C GLN A 254 6.64 -2.52 22.45
N PRO A 255 7.49 -1.71 21.79
CA PRO A 255 7.03 -0.53 21.09
C PRO A 255 5.97 -0.95 20.07
N VAL A 256 4.81 -0.31 20.15
CA VAL A 256 3.76 -0.43 19.17
C VAL A 256 4.32 0.06 17.84
N SER A 257 4.21 -0.74 16.79
CA SER A 257 4.67 -0.31 15.47
C SER A 257 3.86 0.88 14.98
N ILE A 258 4.41 1.62 14.03
CA ILE A 258 3.69 2.75 13.42
C ILE A 258 2.42 2.26 12.71
N ALA A 259 2.46 1.09 12.07
CA ALA A 259 1.27 0.50 11.43
C ALA A 259 0.17 0.20 12.46
N ASP A 260 0.53 -0.39 13.64
CA ASP A 260 -0.43 -0.62 14.73
C ASP A 260 -0.99 0.68 15.29
N ALA A 261 -0.14 1.70 15.45
CA ALA A 261 -0.58 3.00 15.95
C ALA A 261 -1.61 3.66 15.03
N LEU A 262 -1.41 3.58 13.72
CA LEU A 262 -2.34 4.08 12.70
C LEU A 262 -3.66 3.30 12.71
N VAL A 263 -3.61 1.97 12.70
CA VAL A 263 -4.80 1.11 12.78
C VAL A 263 -5.58 1.35 14.06
N ALA A 264 -4.89 1.45 15.22
CA ALA A 264 -5.52 1.73 16.48
C ALA A 264 -6.15 3.14 16.54
N ALA A 265 -5.54 4.13 15.90
CA ALA A 265 -6.09 5.49 15.80
C ALA A 265 -7.37 5.51 14.97
N ALA A 266 -7.39 4.86 13.80
CA ALA A 266 -8.55 4.75 12.93
C ALA A 266 -9.69 3.99 13.62
N ASN A 267 -9.41 2.90 14.35
CA ASN A 267 -10.39 2.18 15.15
C ASN A 267 -11.01 3.07 16.25
N ARG A 268 -10.20 3.91 16.92
CA ARG A 268 -10.69 4.85 17.92
C ARG A 268 -11.54 5.97 17.31
N ALA A 269 -11.25 6.38 16.08
CA ALA A 269 -12.00 7.41 15.36
C ALA A 269 -13.37 6.91 14.88
N GLY A 270 -13.56 5.59 14.75
CA GLY A 270 -14.84 5.00 14.39
C GLY A 270 -14.74 3.55 13.93
N GLY A 271 -13.68 3.18 13.22
CA GLY A 271 -13.43 1.82 12.75
C GLY A 271 -14.60 1.25 11.94
N LYS A 272 -15.19 2.03 11.04
CA LYS A 272 -16.40 1.63 10.31
C LYS A 272 -16.15 0.58 9.24
N ASP A 273 -14.90 0.45 8.81
CA ASP A 273 -14.48 -0.51 7.80
C ASP A 273 -13.30 -1.36 8.28
N ASN A 274 -12.90 -2.34 7.46
CA ASN A 274 -11.62 -3.03 7.59
C ASN A 274 -10.50 -2.00 7.42
N ILE A 275 -9.42 -2.12 8.18
CA ILE A 275 -8.31 -1.16 8.18
C ILE A 275 -7.02 -1.93 8.01
N THR A 276 -6.34 -1.71 6.90
CA THR A 276 -5.04 -2.33 6.62
C THR A 276 -4.01 -1.27 6.26
N VAL A 277 -2.84 -1.36 6.89
CA VAL A 277 -1.76 -0.39 6.77
C VAL A 277 -0.43 -1.10 6.64
N ILE A 278 0.39 -0.66 5.70
CA ILE A 278 1.82 -1.00 5.59
C ILE A 278 2.62 0.30 5.64
N VAL A 279 3.63 0.36 6.48
CA VAL A 279 4.65 1.41 6.43
C VAL A 279 5.97 0.74 6.03
N LEU A 280 6.47 1.14 4.87
CA LEU A 280 7.74 0.67 4.31
C LEU A 280 8.78 1.78 4.42
N GLU A 281 9.89 1.48 5.04
CA GLU A 281 11.08 2.33 5.10
C GLU A 281 12.22 1.67 4.35
N SER A 282 12.87 2.41 3.48
CA SER A 282 14.07 1.95 2.78
C SER A 282 15.24 2.89 3.01
N SER A 283 16.44 2.33 3.13
CA SER A 283 17.67 3.10 3.20
C SER A 283 18.77 2.41 2.39
N ILE A 284 19.52 3.22 1.62
CA ILE A 284 20.69 2.72 0.88
C ILE A 284 21.94 3.10 1.66
N GLY A 285 22.74 2.10 2.03
CA GLY A 285 24.02 2.31 2.72
C GLY A 285 25.07 2.91 1.77
N GLY A 286 25.61 4.10 2.14
CA GLY A 286 26.73 4.73 1.43
C GLY A 286 26.55 6.17 0.98
N ALA A 287 25.33 6.71 1.03
CA ALA A 287 25.05 8.08 0.61
C ALA A 287 24.91 9.04 1.80
N SER A 288 25.44 10.25 1.65
CA SER A 288 25.32 11.34 2.63
C SER A 288 23.89 11.90 2.57
N LEU A 289 23.17 11.86 3.69
CA LEU A 289 21.74 12.17 3.81
C LEU A 289 21.32 13.60 3.42
N ASP A 290 22.24 14.56 3.35
CA ASP A 290 21.91 15.99 3.18
C ASP A 290 21.81 16.46 1.72
N ASP A 291 22.58 15.85 0.81
CA ASP A 291 22.55 16.23 -0.63
C ASP A 291 21.41 15.52 -1.39
N GLU A 292 21.01 14.33 -0.95
CA GLU A 292 20.02 13.51 -1.64
C GLU A 292 18.58 13.99 -1.40
N ARG A 293 18.23 14.43 -0.18
CA ARG A 293 16.88 14.91 0.15
C ARG A 293 16.42 16.10 -0.72
N THR A 294 17.34 16.96 -1.13
CA THR A 294 17.02 18.11 -1.98
C THR A 294 16.80 17.68 -3.44
N GLN A 295 17.60 16.71 -3.92
CA GLN A 295 17.45 16.16 -5.28
C GLN A 295 16.19 15.31 -5.40
N GLU A 296 15.86 14.53 -4.37
CA GLU A 296 14.70 13.64 -4.34
C GLU A 296 13.37 14.42 -4.35
N ARG A 297 13.26 15.52 -3.58
CA ARG A 297 12.07 16.39 -3.59
C ARG A 297 11.82 17.01 -4.95
N THR A 298 12.87 17.45 -5.62
CA THR A 298 12.77 18.02 -6.97
C THR A 298 12.38 16.94 -7.97
N PHE A 299 12.95 15.72 -7.85
CA PHE A 299 12.67 14.62 -8.74
C PHE A 299 11.23 14.10 -8.58
N LEU A 300 10.73 13.90 -7.36
CA LEU A 300 9.35 13.48 -7.10
C LEU A 300 8.34 14.50 -7.65
N ALA A 301 8.56 15.81 -7.42
CA ALA A 301 7.69 16.85 -7.93
C ALA A 301 7.65 16.87 -9.47
N GLU A 302 8.82 16.76 -10.13
CA GLU A 302 8.91 16.76 -11.59
C GLU A 302 8.30 15.48 -12.22
N HIS A 303 8.47 14.31 -11.59
CA HIS A 303 7.95 13.04 -12.12
C HIS A 303 6.45 12.88 -11.89
N LEU A 304 5.92 13.32 -10.76
CA LEU A 304 4.48 13.32 -10.52
C LEU A 304 3.71 14.22 -11.50
N GLU A 305 4.33 15.34 -11.95
CA GLU A 305 3.73 16.18 -13.00
C GLU A 305 3.77 15.51 -14.40
N GLN A 306 4.79 14.69 -14.67
CA GLN A 306 4.98 14.07 -16.00
C GLN A 306 4.20 12.77 -16.17
N THR A 307 3.94 12.03 -15.08
CA THR A 307 3.35 10.69 -15.10
C THR A 307 1.91 10.63 -14.61
N ARG A 308 1.35 11.75 -14.13
CA ARG A 308 -0.09 11.81 -13.83
C ARG A 308 -0.89 11.45 -15.08
N PRO A 309 -1.85 10.51 -14.98
CA PRO A 309 -2.77 10.24 -16.07
C PRO A 309 -3.40 11.56 -16.52
N ARG A 310 -3.30 11.86 -17.80
CA ARG A 310 -4.04 13.02 -18.35
C ARG A 310 -5.52 12.65 -18.36
N ALA A 311 -6.32 13.44 -17.64
CA ALA A 311 -7.78 13.36 -17.66
C ALA A 311 -8.34 13.45 -19.08
#